data_ad098b0b459fba8205b030a90e735489
#
_entry.id   ad098b0b459fba8205b030a90e735489
#
_cell.length_a   1.000
_cell.length_b   1.000
_cell.length_c   1.000
_cell.angle_alpha   90.00
_cell.angle_beta   90.00
_cell.angle_gamma   90.00
#
_symmetry.space_group_name_H-M   'P 1'
#
loop_
_entity.id
_entity.type
_entity.pdbx_description
1 polymer ?
#
loop_
_entity_poly.entity_id
_entity_poly.type
_entity_poly.pdbx_seq_one_letter_code
_entity_poly.pdbx_strand_id
1 'polypeptide(L)'
;IATRFKGNPAVWGYDLVNEPVQSQPAPYDYWNLQRMAAEAVRAIDPDTPIIIESNNWDSPSAFSYLPPLEMKDVIYQVHMYVPGNFTHQLVGNNFGEKGQVQKVAYPGLIAGVEYDREALRKVLAPVRDFQQKYGARIFVGEFSAAVWAPGAEKYLADCISLFEEYGWDWTYHAYREWNGWSLEHAGDWPDEVRPSADNPRKRVLLEGFSRNVK
;
A
#
# COMPACT_ATOMS: atom_id res chain seq x y z
N ILE A 1 2.91 0.83 -24.21
CA ILE A 1 1.84 0.22 -23.40
C ILE A 1 0.52 0.89 -23.78
N ALA A 2 0.30 2.19 -23.55
CA ALA A 2 -0.96 2.88 -23.81
C ALA A 2 -1.51 2.64 -25.24
N THR A 3 -0.68 2.79 -26.27
CA THR A 3 -1.08 2.51 -27.67
C THR A 3 -1.65 1.11 -27.88
N ARG A 4 -1.11 0.12 -27.15
CA ARG A 4 -1.54 -1.29 -27.26
C ARG A 4 -2.85 -1.57 -26.55
N PHE A 5 -3.06 -0.93 -25.40
CA PHE A 5 -4.13 -1.28 -24.47
C PHE A 5 -5.29 -0.28 -24.45
N LYS A 6 -5.17 0.84 -25.19
CA LYS A 6 -6.24 1.82 -25.34
C LYS A 6 -7.59 1.16 -25.63
N GLY A 7 -8.59 1.52 -24.83
CA GLY A 7 -9.96 1.01 -24.98
C GLY A 7 -10.15 -0.45 -24.56
N ASN A 8 -9.15 -1.09 -23.93
CA ASN A 8 -9.31 -2.44 -23.39
C ASN A 8 -10.02 -2.37 -22.03
N PRO A 9 -11.23 -2.91 -21.87
CA PRO A 9 -12.00 -2.82 -20.63
C PRO A 9 -11.38 -3.60 -19.46
N ALA A 10 -10.39 -4.44 -19.71
CA ALA A 10 -9.65 -5.12 -18.65
C ALA A 10 -8.54 -4.25 -18.03
N VAL A 11 -8.22 -3.10 -18.62
CA VAL A 11 -7.26 -2.15 -18.07
C VAL A 11 -8.01 -1.13 -17.23
N TRP A 12 -7.81 -1.18 -15.92
CA TRP A 12 -8.44 -0.28 -14.97
C TRP A 12 -7.76 1.08 -14.89
N GLY A 13 -6.44 1.12 -15.03
CA GLY A 13 -5.64 2.34 -15.00
C GLY A 13 -4.18 2.08 -15.39
N TYR A 14 -3.45 3.15 -15.70
CA TYR A 14 -2.00 3.13 -15.93
C TYR A 14 -1.28 3.67 -14.71
N ASP A 15 -0.62 2.79 -13.97
CA ASP A 15 0.31 3.16 -12.94
C ASP A 15 1.67 3.49 -13.56
N LEU A 16 2.16 4.69 -13.31
CA LEU A 16 3.31 5.24 -14.05
C LEU A 16 4.65 4.84 -13.49
N VAL A 17 4.75 4.67 -12.17
CA VAL A 17 5.99 4.32 -11.48
C VAL A 17 5.68 3.73 -10.11
N ASN A 18 6.32 2.60 -9.77
CA ASN A 18 6.19 2.00 -8.46
C ASN A 18 7.18 2.61 -7.47
N GLU A 19 6.67 3.09 -6.32
CA GLU A 19 7.44 3.54 -5.16
C GLU A 19 8.59 4.50 -5.48
N PRO A 20 8.32 5.67 -6.06
CA PRO A 20 9.39 6.60 -6.40
C PRO A 20 10.11 7.08 -5.14
N VAL A 21 11.45 7.05 -5.18
CA VAL A 21 12.31 7.57 -4.11
C VAL A 21 13.29 8.56 -4.70
N GLN A 22 13.00 9.83 -4.50
CA GLN A 22 13.92 10.89 -4.87
C GLN A 22 14.44 11.60 -3.63
N SER A 23 15.68 11.34 -3.28
CA SER A 23 16.38 11.96 -2.14
C SER A 23 17.39 13.02 -2.54
N GLN A 24 17.66 13.18 -3.85
CA GLN A 24 18.64 14.14 -4.39
C GLN A 24 18.01 14.94 -5.54
N PRO A 25 18.42 16.19 -5.75
CA PRO A 25 18.03 16.96 -6.92
C PRO A 25 18.39 16.23 -8.23
N ALA A 26 17.48 16.27 -9.19
CA ALA A 26 17.65 15.73 -10.53
C ALA A 26 17.18 16.75 -11.58
N PRO A 27 17.63 16.66 -12.85
CA PRO A 27 17.15 17.54 -13.92
C PRO A 27 15.63 17.48 -14.11
N TYR A 28 15.05 16.31 -13.90
CA TYR A 28 13.61 16.08 -13.79
C TYR A 28 13.36 15.38 -12.47
N ASP A 29 12.61 16.01 -11.58
CA ASP A 29 12.18 15.36 -10.35
C ASP A 29 11.09 14.30 -10.63
N TYR A 30 10.83 13.42 -9.64
CA TYR A 30 9.86 12.34 -9.78
C TYR A 30 8.47 12.85 -10.17
N TRP A 31 8.07 14.03 -9.67
CA TRP A 31 6.77 14.62 -9.98
C TRP A 31 6.66 15.05 -11.44
N ASN A 32 7.67 15.78 -11.94
CA ASN A 32 7.71 16.17 -13.33
C ASN A 32 7.77 14.97 -14.28
N LEU A 33 8.50 13.91 -13.90
CA LEU A 33 8.50 12.67 -14.69
C LEU A 33 7.13 12.02 -14.77
N GLN A 34 6.41 11.90 -13.64
CA GLN A 34 5.04 11.38 -13.64
C GLN A 34 4.09 12.27 -14.46
N ARG A 35 4.16 13.60 -14.27
CA ARG A 35 3.36 14.54 -15.04
C ARG A 35 3.58 14.40 -16.55
N MET A 36 4.84 14.36 -16.98
CA MET A 36 5.19 14.19 -18.40
C MET A 36 4.71 12.82 -18.94
N ALA A 37 4.86 11.75 -18.15
CA ALA A 37 4.35 10.43 -18.50
C ALA A 37 2.82 10.42 -18.60
N ALA A 38 2.13 11.05 -17.64
CA ALA A 38 0.69 11.19 -17.65
C ALA A 38 0.18 11.94 -18.91
N GLU A 39 0.82 13.05 -19.26
CA GLU A 39 0.50 13.81 -20.47
C GLU A 39 0.71 12.97 -21.73
N ALA A 40 1.81 12.23 -21.80
CA ALA A 40 2.10 11.36 -22.94
C ALA A 40 1.10 10.19 -23.08
N VAL A 41 0.70 9.57 -21.96
CA VAL A 41 -0.33 8.54 -21.94
C VAL A 41 -1.67 9.12 -22.34
N ARG A 42 -2.07 10.26 -21.78
CA ARG A 42 -3.35 10.91 -22.03
C ARG A 42 -3.51 11.35 -23.50
N ALA A 43 -2.42 11.74 -24.14
CA ALA A 43 -2.42 12.06 -25.59
C ALA A 43 -2.76 10.84 -26.47
N ILE A 44 -2.49 9.63 -25.99
CA ILE A 44 -2.76 8.36 -26.68
C ILE A 44 -4.13 7.80 -26.27
N ASP A 45 -4.35 7.74 -24.95
CA ASP A 45 -5.54 7.16 -24.32
C ASP A 45 -6.22 8.21 -23.44
N PRO A 46 -7.28 8.87 -23.95
CA PRO A 46 -7.92 9.97 -23.25
C PRO A 46 -8.83 9.53 -22.08
N ASP A 47 -9.19 8.24 -22.00
CA ASP A 47 -10.28 7.78 -21.16
C ASP A 47 -9.84 6.88 -20.01
N THR A 48 -8.76 6.09 -20.18
CA THR A 48 -8.26 5.21 -19.11
C THR A 48 -7.66 6.04 -17.96
N PRO A 49 -8.02 5.78 -16.69
CA PRO A 49 -7.44 6.46 -15.54
C PRO A 49 -5.92 6.38 -15.48
N ILE A 50 -5.31 7.42 -14.92
CA ILE A 50 -3.88 7.46 -14.64
C ILE A 50 -3.69 7.40 -13.13
N ILE A 51 -2.79 6.53 -12.67
CA ILE A 51 -2.46 6.33 -11.27
C ILE A 51 -1.14 7.04 -10.98
N ILE A 52 -1.14 7.87 -9.97
CA ILE A 52 -0.01 8.69 -9.53
C ILE A 52 0.40 8.25 -8.12
N GLU A 53 1.68 8.03 -7.93
CA GLU A 53 2.26 7.73 -6.63
C GLU A 53 3.00 8.93 -6.03
N SER A 54 3.01 9.01 -4.72
CA SER A 54 3.80 10.01 -3.98
C SER A 54 5.25 9.57 -3.85
N ASN A 55 6.15 10.50 -3.48
CA ASN A 55 7.54 10.17 -3.18
C ASN A 55 7.66 9.33 -1.90
N ASN A 56 8.90 8.89 -1.61
CA ASN A 56 9.22 8.17 -0.38
C ASN A 56 8.45 6.85 -0.23
N TRP A 57 8.57 5.97 -1.25
CA TRP A 57 7.88 4.67 -1.34
C TRP A 57 6.36 4.79 -1.25
N ASP A 58 5.80 5.78 -1.90
CA ASP A 58 4.36 6.08 -1.90
C ASP A 58 3.75 6.14 -0.49
N SER A 59 4.52 6.68 0.46
CA SER A 59 4.13 6.68 1.87
C SER A 59 3.04 7.70 2.17
N PRO A 60 2.16 7.45 3.17
CA PRO A 60 1.11 8.38 3.55
C PRO A 60 1.61 9.79 3.88
N SER A 61 2.80 9.91 4.49
CA SER A 61 3.38 11.20 4.89
C SER A 61 3.72 12.12 3.70
N ALA A 62 4.03 11.53 2.55
CA ALA A 62 4.39 12.29 1.35
C ALA A 62 3.20 13.06 0.75
N PHE A 63 1.97 12.68 1.07
CA PHE A 63 0.77 13.42 0.66
C PHE A 63 0.69 14.84 1.23
N SER A 64 1.40 15.13 2.31
CA SER A 64 1.47 16.48 2.88
C SER A 64 2.04 17.53 1.91
N TYR A 65 2.84 17.11 0.94
CA TYR A 65 3.48 17.97 -0.04
C TYR A 65 3.26 17.53 -1.50
N LEU A 66 2.41 16.53 -1.74
CA LEU A 66 2.03 16.10 -3.07
C LEU A 66 1.11 17.15 -3.71
N PRO A 67 1.49 17.77 -4.85
CA PRO A 67 0.56 18.60 -5.59
C PRO A 67 -0.44 17.75 -6.39
N PRO A 68 -1.69 18.20 -6.58
CA PRO A 68 -2.59 17.52 -7.49
C PRO A 68 -2.12 17.68 -8.94
N LEU A 69 -2.40 16.67 -9.77
CA LEU A 69 -2.21 16.78 -11.21
C LEU A 69 -3.45 17.43 -11.84
N GLU A 70 -3.25 18.52 -12.59
CA GLU A 70 -4.33 19.23 -13.30
C GLU A 70 -4.78 18.43 -14.55
N MET A 71 -5.40 17.29 -14.30
CA MET A 71 -5.88 16.37 -15.32
C MET A 71 -7.11 15.61 -14.80
N LYS A 72 -8.05 15.27 -15.69
CA LYS A 72 -9.21 14.43 -15.32
C LYS A 72 -8.80 12.96 -15.16
N ASP A 73 -9.61 12.22 -14.41
CA ASP A 73 -9.50 10.77 -14.24
C ASP A 73 -8.11 10.34 -13.71
N VAL A 74 -7.66 11.07 -12.67
CA VAL A 74 -6.44 10.74 -11.92
C VAL A 74 -6.82 10.07 -10.61
N ILE A 75 -6.14 8.98 -10.30
CA ILE A 75 -6.21 8.24 -9.06
C ILE A 75 -4.87 8.44 -8.34
N TYR A 76 -4.91 8.72 -7.04
CA TYR A 76 -3.70 8.86 -6.22
C TYR A 76 -3.54 7.61 -5.39
N GLN A 77 -2.42 6.95 -5.59
CA GLN A 77 -2.08 5.72 -4.89
C GLN A 77 -1.31 6.02 -3.60
N VAL A 78 -1.48 5.16 -2.61
CA VAL A 78 -0.73 5.15 -1.36
C VAL A 78 -0.40 3.73 -0.95
N HIS A 79 0.83 3.50 -0.49
CA HIS A 79 1.26 2.24 0.11
C HIS A 79 1.24 2.33 1.64
N MET A 80 0.60 1.37 2.30
CA MET A 80 0.42 1.39 3.75
C MET A 80 1.21 0.27 4.43
N TYR A 81 2.42 0.60 4.82
CA TYR A 81 3.31 -0.30 5.57
C TYR A 81 3.77 0.28 6.92
N VAL A 82 3.16 1.39 7.36
CA VAL A 82 3.51 2.01 8.64
C VAL A 82 2.80 1.28 9.79
N PRO A 83 3.55 0.90 10.86
CA PRO A 83 4.98 1.09 11.09
C PRO A 83 5.85 0.00 10.45
N GLY A 84 6.84 0.38 9.66
CA GLY A 84 7.75 -0.55 8.97
C GLY A 84 8.46 -1.53 9.90
N ASN A 85 8.77 -1.11 11.13
CA ASN A 85 9.38 -1.99 12.14
C ASN A 85 8.46 -3.15 12.57
N PHE A 86 7.16 -3.08 12.28
CA PHE A 86 6.22 -4.17 12.47
C PHE A 86 5.97 -4.93 11.17
N THR A 87 5.58 -4.22 10.12
CA THR A 87 5.16 -4.85 8.85
C THR A 87 6.31 -5.60 8.19
N HIS A 88 7.54 -5.06 8.27
CA HIS A 88 8.75 -5.63 7.67
C HIS A 88 9.70 -6.27 8.69
N GLN A 89 9.23 -6.54 9.92
CA GLN A 89 10.11 -7.15 10.90
C GLN A 89 10.67 -8.49 10.40
N LEU A 90 11.97 -8.71 10.58
CA LEU A 90 12.68 -9.92 10.16
C LEU A 90 12.62 -10.21 8.64
N VAL A 91 12.32 -9.20 7.82
CA VAL A 91 12.44 -9.30 6.36
C VAL A 91 13.91 -9.07 5.96
N GLY A 92 14.43 -9.89 5.06
CA GLY A 92 15.83 -9.86 4.63
C GLY A 92 16.67 -10.98 5.25
N ASN A 93 17.98 -10.95 5.00
CA ASN A 93 18.88 -12.05 5.36
C ASN A 93 19.54 -11.92 6.76
N ASN A 94 19.22 -10.87 7.54
CA ASN A 94 19.90 -10.55 8.81
C ASN A 94 18.91 -10.47 9.98
N PHE A 95 18.01 -11.43 10.10
CA PHE A 95 17.01 -11.42 11.18
C PHE A 95 17.49 -12.05 12.50
N GLY A 96 18.79 -12.30 12.67
CA GLY A 96 19.35 -12.90 13.89
C GLY A 96 18.86 -14.33 14.15
N GLU A 97 19.33 -14.90 15.26
CA GLU A 97 18.91 -16.25 15.65
C GLU A 97 17.57 -16.25 16.37
N LYS A 98 16.76 -17.27 16.12
CA LYS A 98 15.49 -17.49 16.82
C LYS A 98 15.72 -17.54 18.33
N GLY A 99 14.95 -16.70 19.05
CA GLY A 99 15.08 -16.54 20.50
C GLY A 99 16.02 -15.43 20.96
N GLN A 100 16.86 -14.89 20.08
CA GLN A 100 17.69 -13.71 20.38
C GLN A 100 17.03 -12.40 19.96
N VAL A 101 16.11 -12.43 18.99
CA VAL A 101 15.38 -11.26 18.50
C VAL A 101 13.95 -11.30 19.01
N GLN A 102 13.53 -10.22 19.68
CA GLN A 102 12.14 -10.07 20.09
C GLN A 102 11.32 -9.47 18.94
N LYS A 103 10.27 -10.18 18.53
CA LYS A 103 9.29 -9.65 17.59
C LYS A 103 8.42 -8.59 18.26
N VAL A 104 8.08 -7.54 17.53
CA VAL A 104 7.08 -6.56 17.97
C VAL A 104 5.69 -6.99 17.58
N ALA A 105 4.71 -6.67 18.42
CA ALA A 105 3.30 -7.04 18.20
C ALA A 105 2.43 -5.83 17.90
N TYR A 106 1.35 -6.04 17.16
CA TYR A 106 0.31 -5.05 16.95
C TYR A 106 -1.04 -5.58 17.50
N PRO A 107 -1.84 -4.74 18.20
CA PRO A 107 -1.49 -3.40 18.70
C PRO A 107 -0.39 -3.45 19.75
N GLY A 108 0.35 -2.35 19.92
CA GLY A 108 1.36 -2.23 20.97
C GLY A 108 2.44 -1.18 20.72
N LEU A 109 3.42 -1.19 21.62
CA LEU A 109 4.56 -0.27 21.56
C LEU A 109 5.56 -0.72 20.47
N ILE A 110 5.71 0.07 19.42
CA ILE A 110 6.60 -0.20 18.29
C ILE A 110 7.51 1.00 18.08
N ALA A 111 8.81 0.81 18.21
CA ALA A 111 9.81 1.88 18.07
C ALA A 111 9.51 3.12 18.97
N GLY A 112 8.99 2.90 20.20
CA GLY A 112 8.68 3.96 21.14
C GLY A 112 7.33 4.67 20.93
N VAL A 113 6.52 4.21 19.99
CA VAL A 113 5.17 4.74 19.70
C VAL A 113 4.14 3.65 19.92
N GLU A 114 3.05 3.96 20.63
CA GLU A 114 1.90 3.08 20.73
C GLU A 114 1.14 3.08 19.41
N TYR A 115 1.03 1.89 18.79
CA TYR A 115 0.27 1.69 17.56
C TYR A 115 -0.98 0.88 17.84
N ASP A 116 -2.09 1.48 17.47
CA ASP A 116 -3.44 0.92 17.41
C ASP A 116 -4.17 1.49 16.19
N ARG A 117 -5.46 1.22 16.04
CA ARG A 117 -6.27 1.75 14.94
C ARG A 117 -6.26 3.28 14.87
N GLU A 118 -6.26 3.98 16.01
CA GLU A 118 -6.24 5.45 16.01
C GLU A 118 -4.85 6.02 15.65
N ALA A 119 -3.79 5.32 15.98
CA ALA A 119 -2.45 5.67 15.49
C ALA A 119 -2.37 5.48 13.96
N LEU A 120 -2.92 4.40 13.39
CA LEU A 120 -3.00 4.20 11.94
C LEU A 120 -3.87 5.29 11.27
N ARG A 121 -4.97 5.70 11.91
CA ARG A 121 -5.77 6.84 11.44
C ARG A 121 -4.93 8.12 11.31
N LYS A 122 -4.10 8.41 12.30
CA LYS A 122 -3.19 9.58 12.26
C LYS A 122 -2.14 9.45 11.16
N VAL A 123 -1.61 8.25 10.93
CA VAL A 123 -0.70 7.97 9.81
C VAL A 123 -1.34 8.29 8.46
N LEU A 124 -2.62 7.93 8.29
CA LEU A 124 -3.37 8.13 7.05
C LEU A 124 -3.97 9.55 6.90
N ALA A 125 -3.89 10.39 7.94
CA ALA A 125 -4.47 11.73 7.92
C ALA A 125 -4.00 12.58 6.72
N PRO A 126 -2.71 12.63 6.33
CA PRO A 126 -2.29 13.41 5.17
C PRO A 126 -2.98 13.00 3.86
N VAL A 127 -3.23 11.71 3.67
CA VAL A 127 -3.94 11.17 2.51
C VAL A 127 -5.41 11.58 2.54
N ARG A 128 -6.04 11.49 3.72
CA ARG A 128 -7.43 11.91 3.92
C ARG A 128 -7.62 13.41 3.70
N ASP A 129 -6.70 14.22 4.21
CA ASP A 129 -6.71 15.68 4.02
C ASP A 129 -6.57 16.03 2.54
N PHE A 130 -5.67 15.35 1.82
CA PHE A 130 -5.51 15.49 0.38
C PHE A 130 -6.80 15.12 -0.36
N GLN A 131 -7.39 13.98 -0.03
CA GLN A 131 -8.67 13.56 -0.62
C GLN A 131 -9.75 14.61 -0.44
N GLN A 132 -9.92 15.11 0.79
CA GLN A 132 -10.96 16.09 1.10
C GLN A 132 -10.71 17.45 0.43
N LYS A 133 -9.47 17.88 0.42
CA LYS A 133 -9.08 19.18 -0.14
C LYS A 133 -9.28 19.25 -1.66
N TYR A 134 -8.97 18.15 -2.36
CA TYR A 134 -8.96 18.12 -3.81
C TYR A 134 -10.09 17.32 -4.45
N GLY A 135 -10.93 16.67 -3.63
CA GLY A 135 -11.94 15.71 -4.14
C GLY A 135 -11.30 14.52 -4.85
N ALA A 136 -10.09 14.13 -4.41
CA ALA A 136 -9.29 13.12 -5.09
C ALA A 136 -9.83 11.71 -4.88
N ARG A 137 -9.71 10.85 -5.90
CA ARG A 137 -9.88 9.41 -5.76
C ARG A 137 -8.60 8.80 -5.22
N ILE A 138 -8.71 8.05 -4.12
CA ILE A 138 -7.58 7.39 -3.46
C ILE A 138 -7.66 5.89 -3.69
N PHE A 139 -6.50 5.28 -3.93
CA PHE A 139 -6.31 3.85 -4.06
C PHE A 139 -5.16 3.40 -3.15
N VAL A 140 -5.41 2.44 -2.29
CA VAL A 140 -4.33 1.79 -1.53
C VAL A 140 -3.81 0.63 -2.36
N GLY A 141 -2.72 0.86 -3.10
CA GLY A 141 -2.15 -0.12 -4.02
C GLY A 141 -1.47 -1.27 -3.30
N GLU A 142 -0.84 -0.97 -2.16
CA GLU A 142 -0.18 -1.99 -1.36
C GLU A 142 -0.39 -1.79 0.13
N PHE A 143 -0.69 -2.86 0.83
CA PHE A 143 -0.56 -2.98 2.28
C PHE A 143 -0.39 -4.45 2.65
N SER A 144 0.43 -4.71 3.65
CA SER A 144 0.65 -6.06 4.18
C SER A 144 1.33 -6.00 5.55
N ALA A 145 1.53 -7.16 6.15
CA ALA A 145 2.42 -7.39 7.27
C ALA A 145 3.00 -8.79 7.16
N ALA A 146 4.25 -8.97 7.58
CA ALA A 146 4.93 -10.26 7.52
C ALA A 146 4.12 -11.37 8.20
N VAL A 147 4.09 -12.55 7.59
CA VAL A 147 3.33 -13.73 8.05
C VAL A 147 3.57 -14.03 9.52
N TRP A 148 4.80 -13.85 9.98
CA TRP A 148 5.26 -14.12 11.36
C TRP A 148 5.09 -12.95 12.33
N ALA A 149 4.50 -11.82 11.88
CA ALA A 149 4.29 -10.65 12.73
C ALA A 149 3.11 -10.90 13.69
N PRO A 150 3.32 -10.88 15.03
CA PRO A 150 2.25 -11.10 15.98
C PRO A 150 1.17 -10.02 15.90
N GLY A 151 -0.08 -10.41 15.62
CA GLY A 151 -1.19 -9.49 15.42
C GLY A 151 -1.30 -8.92 14.00
N ALA A 152 -0.64 -9.54 13.02
CA ALA A 152 -0.77 -9.13 11.60
C ALA A 152 -2.23 -9.09 11.14
N GLU A 153 -3.07 -10.03 11.58
CA GLU A 153 -4.48 -10.06 11.26
C GLU A 153 -5.25 -8.85 11.81
N LYS A 154 -4.85 -8.35 13.00
CA LYS A 154 -5.47 -7.15 13.60
C LYS A 154 -5.06 -5.90 12.86
N TYR A 155 -3.77 -5.80 12.51
CA TYR A 155 -3.27 -4.70 11.69
C TYR A 155 -4.00 -4.61 10.34
N LEU A 156 -4.14 -5.74 9.63
CA LEU A 156 -4.87 -5.80 8.37
C LEU A 156 -6.35 -5.42 8.53
N ALA A 157 -7.00 -5.90 9.60
CA ALA A 157 -8.38 -5.56 9.89
C ALA A 157 -8.57 -4.06 10.15
N ASP A 158 -7.68 -3.44 10.91
CA ASP A 158 -7.72 -2.00 11.20
C ASP A 158 -7.43 -1.16 9.97
N CYS A 159 -6.47 -1.56 9.14
CA CYS A 159 -6.19 -0.92 7.85
C CYS A 159 -7.43 -0.96 6.94
N ILE A 160 -7.99 -2.15 6.69
CA ILE A 160 -9.19 -2.32 5.85
C ILE A 160 -10.35 -1.50 6.40
N SER A 161 -10.57 -1.53 7.72
CA SER A 161 -11.63 -0.74 8.36
C SER A 161 -11.50 0.76 8.11
N LEU A 162 -10.28 1.29 8.08
CA LEU A 162 -10.01 2.70 7.77
C LEU A 162 -10.19 3.01 6.29
N PHE A 163 -9.73 2.14 5.40
CA PHE A 163 -9.91 2.31 3.95
C PHE A 163 -11.38 2.34 3.56
N GLU A 164 -12.16 1.39 4.09
CA GLU A 164 -13.61 1.34 3.90
C GLU A 164 -14.33 2.57 4.47
N GLU A 165 -13.94 3.02 5.68
CA GLU A 165 -14.48 4.24 6.32
C GLU A 165 -14.26 5.48 5.45
N TYR A 166 -13.13 5.54 4.72
CA TYR A 166 -12.79 6.67 3.86
C TYR A 166 -13.30 6.52 2.41
N GLY A 167 -13.85 5.36 2.07
CA GLY A 167 -14.30 5.04 0.71
C GLY A 167 -13.14 4.90 -0.27
N TRP A 168 -12.04 4.33 0.17
CA TRP A 168 -10.87 4.09 -0.66
C TRP A 168 -10.91 2.69 -1.26
N ASP A 169 -10.57 2.58 -2.54
CA ASP A 169 -10.29 1.30 -3.17
C ASP A 169 -8.96 0.75 -2.62
N TRP A 170 -8.82 -0.58 -2.51
CA TRP A 170 -7.61 -1.18 -1.99
C TRP A 170 -7.30 -2.55 -2.59
N THR A 171 -6.02 -2.89 -2.66
CA THR A 171 -5.50 -4.22 -3.00
C THR A 171 -4.48 -4.67 -1.97
N TYR A 172 -4.40 -5.97 -1.78
CA TYR A 172 -3.48 -6.58 -0.81
C TYR A 172 -2.19 -7.05 -1.49
N HIS A 173 -1.04 -6.73 -0.92
CA HIS A 173 0.27 -7.19 -1.38
C HIS A 173 0.76 -8.37 -0.52
N ALA A 174 0.86 -9.63 -1.07
CA ALA A 174 0.61 -9.94 -2.45
C ALA A 174 0.10 -11.36 -2.63
N TYR A 175 -0.46 -11.61 -3.81
CA TYR A 175 -0.86 -12.96 -4.22
C TYR A 175 0.34 -13.74 -4.75
N ARG A 176 0.84 -14.72 -3.95
CA ARG A 176 1.89 -15.69 -4.32
C ARG A 176 3.22 -15.11 -4.82
N GLU A 177 3.50 -13.85 -4.59
CA GLU A 177 4.77 -13.25 -4.96
C GLU A 177 5.89 -13.78 -4.06
N TRP A 178 5.70 -13.66 -2.74
CA TRP A 178 6.63 -14.13 -1.73
C TRP A 178 5.89 -14.71 -0.52
N ASN A 179 6.37 -15.85 -0.01
CA ASN A 179 5.68 -16.56 1.08
C ASN A 179 5.51 -15.72 2.35
N GLY A 180 6.40 -14.76 2.60
CA GLY A 180 6.34 -13.85 3.75
C GLY A 180 5.17 -12.85 3.72
N TRP A 181 4.59 -12.57 2.55
CA TRP A 181 3.39 -11.75 2.36
C TRP A 181 2.13 -12.57 2.10
N SER A 182 2.30 -13.77 1.55
CA SER A 182 1.19 -14.57 1.02
C SER A 182 0.14 -14.92 2.07
N LEU A 183 -1.13 -14.79 1.71
CA LEU A 183 -2.28 -15.21 2.52
C LEU A 183 -2.45 -16.73 2.58
N GLU A 184 -1.76 -17.46 1.71
CA GLU A 184 -1.82 -18.93 1.64
C GLU A 184 -0.68 -19.57 2.43
N HIS A 185 -0.02 -18.79 3.30
CA HIS A 185 1.07 -19.25 4.13
C HIS A 185 0.88 -18.79 5.58
N ALA A 186 1.41 -19.57 6.51
CA ALA A 186 1.47 -19.27 7.94
C ALA A 186 2.80 -19.74 8.51
N GLY A 187 3.22 -19.15 9.61
CA GLY A 187 4.44 -19.49 10.33
C GLY A 187 4.78 -18.42 11.35
N ASP A 188 5.45 -18.84 12.43
CA ASP A 188 5.83 -17.91 13.51
C ASP A 188 7.26 -17.37 13.34
N TRP A 189 7.98 -17.84 12.33
CA TRP A 189 9.34 -17.39 12.02
C TRP A 189 9.61 -17.49 10.52
N PRO A 190 10.51 -16.68 9.92
CA PRO A 190 10.75 -16.66 8.48
C PRO A 190 11.05 -18.02 7.85
N ASP A 191 11.84 -18.87 8.52
CA ASP A 191 12.19 -20.23 8.06
C ASP A 191 11.11 -21.29 8.36
N GLU A 192 10.09 -20.95 9.13
CA GLU A 192 8.95 -21.81 9.48
C GLU A 192 7.72 -21.59 8.60
N VAL A 193 7.78 -20.64 7.68
CA VAL A 193 6.64 -20.33 6.79
C VAL A 193 6.32 -21.52 5.90
N ARG A 194 5.07 -21.99 5.96
CA ARG A 194 4.55 -23.14 5.22
C ARG A 194 3.19 -22.84 4.61
N PRO A 195 2.79 -23.52 3.54
CA PRO A 195 1.44 -23.41 3.00
C PRO A 195 0.37 -23.67 4.07
N SER A 196 -0.65 -22.82 4.07
CA SER A 196 -1.78 -22.89 5.01
C SER A 196 -3.07 -22.60 4.27
N ALA A 197 -3.99 -23.55 4.26
CA ALA A 197 -5.28 -23.39 3.60
C ALA A 197 -6.17 -22.35 4.29
N ASP A 198 -6.01 -22.20 5.61
CA ASP A 198 -6.76 -21.28 6.45
C ASP A 198 -5.84 -20.67 7.52
N ASN A 199 -5.90 -19.34 7.66
CA ASN A 199 -5.20 -18.60 8.71
C ASN A 199 -5.91 -17.28 9.01
N PRO A 200 -5.65 -16.64 10.17
CA PRO A 200 -6.35 -15.42 10.58
C PRO A 200 -6.23 -14.27 9.58
N ARG A 201 -5.07 -14.05 8.96
CA ARG A 201 -4.85 -13.00 7.95
C ARG A 201 -5.74 -13.20 6.73
N LYS A 202 -5.79 -14.44 6.22
CA LYS A 202 -6.63 -14.80 5.07
C LYS A 202 -8.12 -14.55 5.35
N ARG A 203 -8.59 -14.91 6.56
CA ARG A 203 -10.00 -14.68 6.94
C ARG A 203 -10.36 -13.21 6.92
N VAL A 204 -9.50 -12.33 7.45
CA VAL A 204 -9.69 -10.87 7.44
C VAL A 204 -9.82 -10.35 6.00
N LEU A 205 -8.94 -10.79 5.11
CA LEU A 205 -9.00 -10.35 3.70
C LEU A 205 -10.27 -10.86 3.00
N LEU A 206 -10.63 -12.13 3.19
CA LEU A 206 -11.85 -12.69 2.60
C LEU A 206 -13.11 -11.99 3.12
N GLU A 207 -13.14 -11.61 4.38
CA GLU A 207 -14.23 -10.78 4.93
C GLU A 207 -14.28 -9.41 4.24
N GLY A 208 -13.13 -8.73 4.08
CA GLY A 208 -13.05 -7.49 3.33
C GLY A 208 -13.56 -7.64 1.89
N PHE A 209 -13.07 -8.64 1.15
CA PHE A 209 -13.51 -8.90 -0.22
C PHE A 209 -15.01 -9.24 -0.33
N SER A 210 -15.62 -9.83 0.70
CA SER A 210 -17.06 -10.13 0.70
C SER A 210 -17.95 -8.89 0.68
N ARG A 211 -17.41 -7.72 0.99
CA ARG A 211 -18.11 -6.42 0.96
C ARG A 211 -18.10 -5.78 -0.42
N ASN A 212 -17.33 -6.30 -1.37
CA ASN A 212 -17.32 -5.79 -2.73
C ASN A 212 -18.71 -5.90 -3.35
N VAL A 213 -19.21 -4.78 -3.87
CA VAL A 213 -20.49 -4.74 -4.58
C VAL A 213 -20.33 -5.48 -5.91
N LYS A 214 -21.25 -6.40 -6.19
CA LYS A 214 -21.31 -7.13 -7.48
C LYS A 214 -21.97 -6.29 -8.55
#